data_632030e9b27b99594b802603496c7b80
#
_entry.id   632030e9b27b99594b802603496c7b80
#
_cell.length_a   1.000
_cell.length_b   1.000
_cell.length_c   1.000
_cell.angle_alpha   90.00
_cell.angle_beta   90.00
_cell.angle_gamma   90.00
#
_symmetry.space_group_name_H-M   'P 1'
#
loop_
_entity.id
_entity.type
_entity.pdbx_description
1 polymer ?
#
loop_
_entity_poly.entity_id
_entity_poly.type
_entity_poly.pdbx_seq_one_letter_code
_entity_poly.pdbx_strand_id
1 'polypeptide(L)'
;IIRYDSNGNYIGHFGGKGDKNENFDCGHGITIDTRDKNNMTLLITSRSKNEFKRFTLDGIYKETISLPGCWICRPVIKGGNLFFAVIVTKSWDKYDGMLAVLDRNNKVVSLPGGNKPEYSNNLLTPPISDKKSFLNPHDVCVDEDENIYVPQWNSKKTYPLKLTRV
;
A
#
# COMPACT_ATOMS: atom_id res chain seq x y z
N ILE A 1 -3.22 13.88 8.50
CA ILE A 1 -3.66 12.91 9.52
C ILE A 1 -4.11 13.67 10.75
N ILE A 2 -5.30 13.38 11.24
CA ILE A 2 -5.87 13.96 12.46
C ILE A 2 -5.78 12.91 13.56
N ARG A 3 -5.42 13.31 14.77
CA ARG A 3 -5.25 12.43 15.92
C ARG A 3 -6.26 12.81 17.01
N TYR A 4 -6.89 11.79 17.55
CA TYR A 4 -7.78 11.89 18.69
C TYR A 4 -7.34 10.91 19.79
N ASP A 5 -7.65 11.22 21.05
CA ASP A 5 -7.49 10.27 22.14
C ASP A 5 -8.65 9.24 22.16
N SER A 6 -8.59 8.29 23.11
CA SER A 6 -9.61 7.25 23.28
C SER A 6 -11.00 7.80 23.68
N ASN A 7 -11.08 9.04 24.15
CA ASN A 7 -12.31 9.72 24.54
C ASN A 7 -12.87 10.59 23.40
N GLY A 8 -12.17 10.64 22.24
CA GLY A 8 -12.54 11.45 21.10
C GLY A 8 -12.10 12.91 21.17
N ASN A 9 -11.22 13.27 22.09
CA ASN A 9 -10.67 14.62 22.15
C ASN A 9 -9.56 14.79 21.11
N TYR A 10 -9.56 15.93 20.42
CA TYR A 10 -8.52 16.27 19.46
C TYR A 10 -7.15 16.43 20.14
N ILE A 11 -6.13 15.70 19.66
CA ILE A 11 -4.75 15.76 20.15
C ILE A 11 -3.89 16.65 19.25
N GLY A 12 -4.06 16.54 17.93
CA GLY A 12 -3.25 17.25 16.96
C GLY A 12 -3.37 16.68 15.57
N HIS A 13 -2.55 17.18 14.65
CA HIS A 13 -2.49 16.67 13.28
C HIS A 13 -1.06 16.77 12.72
N PHE A 14 -0.79 16.03 11.64
CA PHE A 14 0.46 16.10 10.91
C PHE A 14 0.22 15.73 9.43
N GLY A 15 1.22 15.99 8.59
CA GLY A 15 1.10 15.83 7.15
C GLY A 15 0.22 16.94 6.54
N GLY A 16 -0.77 16.54 5.77
CA GLY A 16 -1.62 17.48 5.03
C GLY A 16 -1.27 17.47 3.53
N LYS A 17 -1.98 18.26 2.74
CA LYS A 17 -1.70 18.42 1.31
C LYS A 17 -0.56 19.42 1.13
N GLY A 18 0.35 19.14 0.17
CA GLY A 18 1.46 20.04 -0.14
C GLY A 18 2.64 19.30 -0.80
N ASP A 19 3.76 20.03 -0.97
CA ASP A 19 4.92 19.55 -1.72
C ASP A 19 6.10 19.10 -0.85
N LYS A 20 6.01 19.29 0.46
CA LYS A 20 7.05 18.81 1.37
C LYS A 20 7.03 17.27 1.48
N ASN A 21 8.15 16.69 1.92
CA ASN A 21 8.27 15.24 2.07
C ASN A 21 7.23 14.62 3.00
N GLU A 22 6.82 15.33 4.04
CA GLU A 22 5.78 14.91 4.98
C GLU A 22 4.35 15.07 4.46
N ASN A 23 4.13 15.74 3.33
CA ASN A 23 2.81 15.98 2.78
C ASN A 23 2.31 14.82 1.90
N PHE A 24 1.00 14.70 1.82
CA PHE A 24 0.29 13.67 1.05
C PHE A 24 -0.40 14.27 -0.17
N ASP A 25 -0.57 13.43 -1.20
CA ASP A 25 -1.58 13.63 -2.23
C ASP A 25 -2.43 12.37 -2.32
N CYS A 26 -3.75 12.52 -2.13
CA CYS A 26 -4.68 11.41 -1.97
C CYS A 26 -4.26 10.44 -0.84
N GLY A 27 -4.24 10.93 0.41
CA GLY A 27 -4.07 10.08 1.59
C GLY A 27 -5.18 9.03 1.65
N HIS A 28 -4.83 7.73 1.58
CA HIS A 28 -5.83 6.68 1.38
C HIS A 28 -5.88 5.62 2.47
N GLY A 29 -4.77 5.20 2.99
CA GLY A 29 -4.71 4.17 4.02
C GLY A 29 -3.61 4.41 5.03
N ILE A 30 -3.77 3.86 6.20
CA ILE A 30 -2.80 3.93 7.30
C ILE A 30 -2.72 2.57 7.99
N THR A 31 -1.53 2.17 8.38
CA THR A 31 -1.30 1.01 9.25
C THR A 31 -0.11 1.26 10.19
N ILE A 32 -0.09 0.54 11.30
CA ILE A 32 1.10 0.47 12.16
C ILE A 32 2.03 -0.60 11.58
N ASP A 33 3.24 -0.20 11.20
CA ASP A 33 4.27 -1.14 10.76
C ASP A 33 4.92 -1.78 11.99
N THR A 34 4.58 -3.04 12.24
CA THR A 34 5.05 -3.85 13.35
C THR A 34 6.18 -4.82 12.96
N ARG A 35 6.74 -4.70 11.76
CA ARG A 35 7.82 -5.57 11.28
C ARG A 35 9.10 -5.41 12.11
N ASP A 36 9.32 -4.22 12.66
CA ASP A 36 10.27 -3.98 13.75
C ASP A 36 9.47 -3.67 15.04
N LYS A 37 9.37 -4.64 15.92
CA LYS A 37 8.62 -4.50 17.17
C LYS A 37 9.22 -3.49 18.14
N ASN A 38 10.51 -3.20 18.04
CA ASN A 38 11.21 -2.26 18.91
C ASN A 38 11.09 -0.81 18.38
N ASN A 39 10.71 -0.63 17.12
CA ASN A 39 10.61 0.67 16.49
C ASN A 39 9.39 0.73 15.56
N MET A 40 8.20 0.55 16.16
CA MET A 40 6.94 0.62 15.40
C MET A 40 6.74 2.02 14.80
N THR A 41 6.21 2.05 13.59
CA THR A 41 5.98 3.29 12.84
C THR A 41 4.61 3.28 12.18
N LEU A 42 4.15 4.42 11.71
CA LEU A 42 2.98 4.54 10.84
C LEU A 42 3.44 4.48 9.38
N LEU A 43 2.81 3.63 8.59
CA LEU A 43 2.86 3.68 7.13
C LEU A 43 1.56 4.24 6.60
N ILE A 44 1.67 5.28 5.78
CA ILE A 44 0.54 6.04 5.27
C ILE A 44 0.65 6.14 3.75
N THR A 45 -0.44 5.80 3.07
CA THR A 45 -0.53 5.87 1.61
C THR A 45 -0.64 7.32 1.14
N SER A 46 0.20 7.68 0.17
CA SER A 46 0.06 8.87 -0.69
C SER A 46 -0.14 8.39 -2.12
N ARG A 47 -1.41 8.06 -2.48
CA ARG A 47 -1.75 7.30 -3.70
C ARG A 47 -1.30 7.99 -4.97
N SER A 48 -1.65 9.27 -5.16
CA SER A 48 -1.34 10.00 -6.39
C SER A 48 0.16 10.24 -6.59
N LYS A 49 0.95 10.17 -5.50
CA LYS A 49 2.41 10.23 -5.55
C LYS A 49 3.07 8.85 -5.70
N ASN A 50 2.29 7.77 -5.73
CA ASN A 50 2.78 6.39 -5.84
C ASN A 50 3.79 6.03 -4.74
N GLU A 51 3.45 6.30 -3.48
CA GLU A 51 4.39 6.16 -2.39
C GLU A 51 3.70 5.86 -1.06
N PHE A 52 4.39 5.14 -0.19
CA PHE A 52 4.10 5.17 1.24
C PHE A 52 5.00 6.19 1.93
N LYS A 53 4.46 6.86 2.93
CA LYS A 53 5.22 7.71 3.84
C LYS A 53 5.27 7.08 5.22
N ARG A 54 6.46 7.05 5.79
CA ARG A 54 6.71 6.54 7.14
C ARG A 54 6.80 7.68 8.13
N PHE A 55 6.12 7.52 9.25
CA PHE A 55 6.16 8.45 10.37
C PHE A 55 6.38 7.68 11.68
N THR A 56 6.91 8.36 12.70
CA THR A 56 6.80 7.86 14.07
C THR A 56 5.34 7.81 14.49
N LEU A 57 5.03 7.11 15.59
CA LEU A 57 3.67 7.10 16.15
C LEU A 57 3.20 8.50 16.58
N ASP A 58 4.16 9.41 16.86
CA ASP A 58 3.87 10.82 17.20
C ASP A 58 3.69 11.73 15.98
N GLY A 59 3.89 11.21 14.77
CA GLY A 59 3.67 11.96 13.53
C GLY A 59 4.91 12.69 12.98
N ILE A 60 6.12 12.31 13.39
CA ILE A 60 7.37 12.84 12.83
C ILE A 60 7.71 12.04 11.58
N TYR A 61 7.89 12.72 10.46
CA TYR A 61 8.28 12.12 9.18
C TYR A 61 9.66 11.43 9.26
N LYS A 62 9.78 10.26 8.65
CA LYS A 62 11.00 9.44 8.62
C LYS A 62 11.52 9.23 7.20
N GLU A 63 10.69 8.70 6.32
CA GLU A 63 11.10 8.36 4.96
C GLU A 63 9.92 8.26 3.99
N THR A 64 10.23 8.24 2.71
CA THR A 64 9.30 7.92 1.62
C THR A 64 9.74 6.61 0.95
N ILE A 65 8.80 5.69 0.79
CA ILE A 65 8.97 4.45 0.02
C ILE A 65 8.31 4.67 -1.33
N SER A 66 9.13 4.89 -2.35
CA SER A 66 8.67 5.17 -3.71
C SER A 66 8.30 3.88 -4.44
N LEU A 67 7.12 3.89 -5.09
CA LEU A 67 6.53 2.76 -5.81
C LEU A 67 6.03 3.21 -7.19
N PRO A 68 6.92 3.62 -8.10
CA PRO A 68 6.55 4.18 -9.39
C PRO A 68 5.56 3.31 -10.16
N GLY A 69 4.51 3.92 -10.72
CA GLY A 69 3.48 3.22 -11.46
C GLY A 69 2.47 2.43 -10.63
N CYS A 70 2.47 2.62 -9.31
CA CYS A 70 1.53 1.95 -8.40
C CYS A 70 0.59 2.94 -7.74
N TRP A 71 -0.69 2.95 -8.12
CA TRP A 71 -1.72 3.66 -7.36
C TRP A 71 -2.13 2.78 -6.18
N ILE A 72 -1.41 2.94 -5.09
CA ILE A 72 -1.44 2.06 -3.94
C ILE A 72 -2.64 2.29 -3.03
N CYS A 73 -3.11 1.20 -2.44
CA CYS A 73 -4.15 1.19 -1.42
C CYS A 73 -3.56 1.09 0.00
N ARG A 74 -4.35 0.61 0.95
CA ARG A 74 -3.93 0.48 2.34
C ARG A 74 -2.82 -0.57 2.48
N PRO A 75 -1.74 -0.29 3.23
CA PRO A 75 -0.74 -1.30 3.57
C PRO A 75 -1.26 -2.25 4.66
N VAL A 76 -0.98 -3.53 4.52
CA VAL A 76 -1.32 -4.60 5.47
C VAL A 76 -0.06 -5.37 5.84
N ILE A 77 0.23 -5.50 7.13
CA ILE A 77 1.39 -6.23 7.64
C ILE A 77 0.98 -7.64 8.04
N LYS A 78 1.70 -8.63 7.53
CA LYS A 78 1.63 -10.02 8.00
C LYS A 78 3.04 -10.60 8.05
N GLY A 79 3.45 -11.06 9.23
CA GLY A 79 4.81 -11.54 9.44
C GLY A 79 5.88 -10.48 9.16
N GLY A 80 6.81 -10.80 8.28
CA GLY A 80 7.88 -9.88 7.84
C GLY A 80 7.55 -9.07 6.59
N ASN A 81 6.37 -9.27 5.99
CA ASN A 81 5.99 -8.70 4.72
C ASN A 81 4.91 -7.62 4.86
N LEU A 82 4.87 -6.76 3.85
CA LEU A 82 3.83 -5.77 3.66
C LEU A 82 3.09 -6.07 2.36
N PHE A 83 1.77 -6.21 2.45
CA PHE A 83 0.88 -6.50 1.34
C PHE A 83 0.01 -5.28 1.03
N PHE A 84 -0.25 -5.02 -0.23
CA PHE A 84 -1.20 -3.99 -0.64
C PHE A 84 -1.74 -4.24 -2.04
N ALA A 85 -2.90 -3.67 -2.31
CA ALA A 85 -3.46 -3.61 -3.65
C ALA A 85 -2.92 -2.37 -4.39
N VAL A 86 -2.61 -2.53 -5.67
CA VAL A 86 -2.40 -1.48 -6.65
C VAL A 86 -3.70 -1.41 -7.45
N ILE A 87 -4.52 -0.40 -7.21
CA ILE A 87 -5.86 -0.34 -7.79
C ILE A 87 -5.83 -0.19 -9.32
N VAL A 88 -4.93 0.66 -9.80
CA VAL A 88 -4.59 0.85 -11.22
C VAL A 88 -3.15 1.36 -11.32
N THR A 89 -2.56 1.34 -12.52
CA THR A 89 -1.18 1.81 -12.72
C THR A 89 -1.08 3.29 -13.09
N LYS A 90 -2.06 3.84 -13.83
CA LYS A 90 -1.98 5.21 -14.37
C LYS A 90 -3.29 5.98 -14.33
N SER A 91 -4.41 5.34 -14.61
CA SER A 91 -5.71 5.99 -14.69
C SER A 91 -6.85 5.01 -14.44
N TRP A 92 -8.00 5.53 -14.00
CA TRP A 92 -9.15 4.75 -13.56
C TRP A 92 -9.79 3.87 -14.64
N ASP A 93 -9.58 4.20 -15.91
CA ASP A 93 -10.14 3.49 -17.06
C ASP A 93 -9.31 2.29 -17.52
N LYS A 94 -8.15 2.03 -16.91
CA LYS A 94 -7.23 0.97 -17.37
C LYS A 94 -7.62 -0.42 -16.90
N TYR A 95 -8.23 -0.55 -15.74
CA TYR A 95 -8.57 -1.84 -15.15
C TYR A 95 -7.34 -2.79 -15.14
N ASP A 96 -6.21 -2.24 -14.74
CA ASP A 96 -4.90 -2.89 -14.78
C ASP A 96 -4.31 -3.05 -13.37
N GLY A 97 -5.19 -3.33 -12.41
CA GLY A 97 -4.80 -3.56 -11.04
C GLY A 97 -3.97 -4.83 -10.83
N MET A 98 -3.28 -4.87 -9.71
CA MET A 98 -2.49 -6.02 -9.25
C MET A 98 -2.31 -5.95 -7.74
N LEU A 99 -1.67 -6.96 -7.16
CA LEU A 99 -1.18 -6.88 -5.79
C LEU A 99 0.31 -6.62 -5.78
N ALA A 100 0.82 -6.18 -4.65
CA ALA A 100 2.25 -6.09 -4.41
C ALA A 100 2.60 -6.55 -2.99
N VAL A 101 3.75 -7.20 -2.88
CA VAL A 101 4.32 -7.64 -1.61
C VAL A 101 5.72 -7.05 -1.46
N LEU A 102 5.95 -6.35 -0.35
CA LEU A 102 7.27 -5.84 0.03
C LEU A 102 7.87 -6.69 1.14
N ASP A 103 9.17 -6.89 1.07
CA ASP A 103 9.96 -7.49 2.14
C ASP A 103 10.24 -6.50 3.28
N ARG A 104 11.04 -6.94 4.27
CA ARG A 104 11.46 -6.10 5.41
C ARG A 104 12.30 -4.88 5.02
N ASN A 105 12.93 -4.90 3.85
CA ASN A 105 13.74 -3.81 3.31
C ASN A 105 12.93 -2.87 2.41
N ASN A 106 11.60 -3.01 2.41
CA ASN A 106 10.68 -2.26 1.54
C ASN A 106 10.93 -2.48 0.04
N LYS A 107 11.52 -3.62 -0.34
CA LYS A 107 11.66 -4.03 -1.75
C LYS A 107 10.45 -4.84 -2.17
N VAL A 108 9.88 -4.52 -3.33
CA VAL A 108 8.82 -5.32 -3.95
C VAL A 108 9.44 -6.66 -4.37
N VAL A 109 8.94 -7.74 -3.80
CA VAL A 109 9.41 -9.12 -4.05
C VAL A 109 8.42 -9.95 -4.84
N SER A 110 7.16 -9.53 -4.91
CA SER A 110 6.11 -10.20 -5.67
C SER A 110 5.07 -9.22 -6.16
N LEU A 111 4.53 -9.47 -7.36
CA LEU A 111 3.47 -8.70 -8.00
C LEU A 111 2.39 -9.66 -8.55
N PRO A 112 1.55 -10.28 -7.71
CA PRO A 112 0.46 -11.12 -8.19
C PRO A 112 -0.48 -10.34 -9.13
N GLY A 113 -0.71 -10.86 -10.33
CA GLY A 113 -1.44 -10.17 -11.40
C GLY A 113 -0.59 -9.19 -12.22
N GLY A 114 0.72 -9.20 -12.04
CA GLY A 114 1.67 -8.38 -12.78
C GLY A 114 2.93 -9.15 -13.19
N ASN A 115 3.86 -8.45 -13.81
CA ASN A 115 5.16 -8.99 -14.20
C ASN A 115 6.05 -9.25 -12.97
N LYS A 116 7.16 -9.95 -13.16
CA LYS A 116 8.19 -10.06 -12.12
C LYS A 116 8.72 -8.67 -11.76
N PRO A 117 8.91 -8.36 -10.45
CA PRO A 117 9.49 -7.08 -10.05
C PRO A 117 10.90 -6.89 -10.63
N GLU A 118 11.14 -5.72 -11.18
CA GLU A 118 12.45 -5.33 -11.72
C GLU A 118 12.89 -4.01 -11.11
N TYR A 119 14.20 -3.83 -10.97
CA TYR A 119 14.81 -2.64 -10.40
C TYR A 119 15.90 -2.09 -11.30
N SER A 120 15.92 -0.77 -11.46
CA SER A 120 17.00 -0.02 -12.10
C SER A 120 17.50 1.05 -11.14
N ASN A 121 18.81 1.09 -10.87
CA ASN A 121 19.41 2.03 -9.93
C ASN A 121 18.71 2.06 -8.55
N ASN A 122 18.36 0.87 -8.02
CA ASN A 122 17.62 0.70 -6.77
C ASN A 122 16.18 1.24 -6.78
N LEU A 123 15.65 1.73 -7.88
CA LEU A 123 14.29 2.17 -8.04
C LEU A 123 13.47 1.08 -8.74
N LEU A 124 12.25 0.84 -8.25
CA LEU A 124 11.31 -0.08 -8.89
C LEU A 124 11.00 0.40 -10.31
N THR A 125 11.20 -0.44 -11.30
CA THR A 125 10.67 -0.23 -12.65
C THR A 125 9.13 -0.30 -12.60
N PRO A 126 8.41 0.67 -13.18
CA PRO A 126 6.95 0.63 -13.16
C PRO A 126 6.40 -0.71 -13.60
N PRO A 127 5.57 -1.38 -12.76
CA PRO A 127 5.09 -2.71 -13.07
C PRO A 127 4.07 -2.72 -14.20
N ILE A 128 3.94 -3.88 -14.84
CA ILE A 128 2.98 -4.13 -15.93
C ILE A 128 1.99 -5.18 -15.45
N SER A 129 0.69 -4.84 -15.44
CA SER A 129 -0.38 -5.78 -15.11
C SER A 129 -0.59 -6.81 -16.21
N ASP A 130 -0.99 -8.03 -15.84
CA ASP A 130 -1.47 -9.05 -16.78
C ASP A 130 -2.85 -8.75 -17.36
N LYS A 131 -3.57 -7.77 -16.78
CA LYS A 131 -4.93 -7.32 -17.15
C LYS A 131 -5.99 -8.43 -17.14
N LYS A 132 -5.74 -9.52 -16.43
CA LYS A 132 -6.62 -10.69 -16.37
C LYS A 132 -7.01 -11.04 -14.93
N SER A 133 -6.04 -10.99 -14.02
CA SER A 133 -6.23 -11.43 -12.64
C SER A 133 -7.13 -10.49 -11.84
N PHE A 134 -6.97 -9.18 -12.03
CA PHE A 134 -7.70 -8.16 -11.27
C PHE A 134 -8.21 -7.05 -12.17
N LEU A 135 -9.36 -6.49 -11.80
CA LEU A 135 -9.88 -5.24 -12.37
C LEU A 135 -9.38 -4.05 -11.55
N ASN A 136 -9.99 -3.83 -10.39
CA ASN A 136 -9.63 -2.74 -9.47
C ASN A 136 -9.48 -3.30 -8.05
N PRO A 137 -8.42 -4.06 -7.72
CA PRO A 137 -8.20 -4.54 -6.37
C PRO A 137 -8.02 -3.34 -5.44
N HIS A 138 -8.74 -3.32 -4.32
CA HIS A 138 -8.83 -2.11 -3.48
C HIS A 138 -8.26 -2.29 -2.08
N ASP A 139 -8.23 -3.51 -1.60
CA ASP A 139 -7.65 -3.85 -0.30
C ASP A 139 -7.14 -5.28 -0.32
N VAL A 140 -6.48 -5.69 0.74
CA VAL A 140 -6.06 -7.07 0.98
C VAL A 140 -6.32 -7.43 2.43
N CYS A 141 -6.63 -8.71 2.67
CA CYS A 141 -6.61 -9.33 3.98
C CYS A 141 -5.82 -10.63 3.86
N VAL A 142 -4.96 -10.93 4.83
CA VAL A 142 -4.13 -12.13 4.84
C VAL A 142 -4.48 -12.96 6.07
N ASP A 143 -4.90 -14.22 5.87
CA ASP A 143 -5.24 -15.11 6.97
C ASP A 143 -4.00 -15.81 7.59
N GLU A 144 -4.24 -16.71 8.55
CA GLU A 144 -3.15 -17.40 9.25
C GLU A 144 -2.41 -18.39 8.34
N ASP A 145 -3.09 -18.93 7.32
CA ASP A 145 -2.51 -19.83 6.31
C ASP A 145 -1.82 -19.08 5.16
N GLU A 146 -1.68 -17.75 5.30
CA GLU A 146 -1.11 -16.84 4.29
C GLU A 146 -1.92 -16.78 2.98
N ASN A 147 -3.21 -17.14 2.98
CA ASN A 147 -4.09 -16.86 1.87
C ASN A 147 -4.40 -15.38 1.82
N ILE A 148 -4.46 -14.81 0.62
CA ILE A 148 -4.76 -13.39 0.41
C ILE A 148 -6.17 -13.26 -0.12
N TYR A 149 -7.00 -12.48 0.55
CA TYR A 149 -8.35 -12.13 0.12
C TYR A 149 -8.34 -10.72 -0.44
N VAL A 150 -8.89 -10.54 -1.63
CA VAL A 150 -8.79 -9.31 -2.41
C VAL A 150 -10.17 -8.79 -2.78
N PRO A 151 -10.74 -7.82 -2.04
CA PRO A 151 -11.93 -7.11 -2.48
C PRO A 151 -11.58 -6.17 -3.63
N GLN A 152 -12.49 -6.04 -4.59
CA GLN A 152 -12.33 -5.19 -5.76
C GLN A 152 -13.37 -4.07 -5.77
N TRP A 153 -12.94 -2.84 -6.04
CA TRP A 153 -13.81 -1.68 -6.17
C TRP A 153 -14.29 -1.53 -7.61
N ASN A 154 -15.57 -1.15 -7.79
CA ASN A 154 -16.18 -0.89 -9.10
C ASN A 154 -15.89 -1.98 -10.15
N SER A 155 -15.98 -3.24 -9.74
CA SER A 155 -15.56 -4.42 -10.52
C SER A 155 -16.75 -5.23 -11.06
N LYS A 156 -17.84 -4.57 -11.44
CA LYS A 156 -19.06 -5.21 -12.03
C LYS A 156 -19.64 -6.31 -11.15
N LYS A 157 -19.70 -6.11 -9.83
CA LYS A 157 -20.23 -7.04 -8.83
C LYS A 157 -19.47 -8.38 -8.76
N THR A 158 -18.16 -8.37 -8.98
CA THR A 158 -17.33 -9.57 -8.73
C THR A 158 -17.21 -9.84 -7.24
N TYR A 159 -17.14 -11.13 -6.89
CA TYR A 159 -16.81 -11.54 -5.53
C TYR A 159 -15.34 -11.22 -5.19
N PRO A 160 -14.99 -11.08 -3.90
CA PRO A 160 -13.60 -11.06 -3.48
C PRO A 160 -12.86 -12.29 -4.00
N LEU A 161 -11.63 -12.08 -4.48
CA LEU A 161 -10.77 -13.17 -4.91
C LEU A 161 -9.98 -13.72 -3.74
N LYS A 162 -9.78 -15.04 -3.71
CA LYS A 162 -8.86 -15.71 -2.80
C LYS A 162 -7.66 -16.21 -3.59
N LEU A 163 -6.45 -15.81 -3.17
CA LEU A 163 -5.20 -16.38 -3.63
C LEU A 163 -4.68 -17.33 -2.57
N THR A 164 -4.40 -18.57 -2.96
CA THR A 164 -3.83 -19.58 -2.06
C THR A 164 -2.33 -19.63 -2.28
N ARG A 165 -1.56 -19.69 -1.21
CA ARG A 165 -0.12 -19.92 -1.29
C ARG A 165 0.13 -21.34 -1.80
N VAL A 166 0.99 -21.47 -2.81
CA VAL A 166 1.47 -22.74 -3.37
C VAL A 166 2.89 -22.97 -2.91
#